data_29c4f10d6d77c0675b9f779d6f045679
#
_entry.id   29c4f10d6d77c0675b9f779d6f045679
#
_cell.length_a   1.000
_cell.length_b   1.000
_cell.length_c   1.000
_cell.angle_alpha   90.00
_cell.angle_beta   90.00
_cell.angle_gamma   90.00
#
_symmetry.space_group_name_H-M   'P 1'
#
loop_
_entity.id
_entity.type
_entity.pdbx_description
1 polymer ?
#
loop_
_entity_poly.entity_id
_entity_poly.type
_entity_poly.pdbx_seq_one_letter_code
_entity_poly.pdbx_strand_id
1 'polypeptide(L)'
;MTAEFAVMLPAVIVIAMLILVLTRLAAVQVGCQDAARDAARVAQTLSTAHGVRGQDTRIISAARRHAGTYASVAISEDAQAVRIDVTCPAGPGPLHIFPASLHGHAYAVKAGDSYE
;
A
#
# COMPACT_ATOMS: atom_id res chain seq x y z
N MET A 1 -0.01 -2.47 -48.39
CA MET A 1 0.30 -1.55 -47.30
C MET A 1 -0.75 -1.53 -46.20
N THR A 2 -2.02 -1.58 -46.50
CA THR A 2 -3.11 -1.57 -45.51
C THR A 2 -3.21 -2.83 -44.66
N ALA A 3 -2.78 -4.00 -45.19
CA ALA A 3 -2.83 -5.26 -44.44
C ALA A 3 -1.79 -5.32 -43.32
N GLU A 4 -0.64 -4.70 -43.52
CA GLU A 4 0.40 -4.64 -42.47
C GLU A 4 0.00 -3.76 -41.32
N PHE A 5 -0.67 -2.63 -41.59
CA PHE A 5 -1.22 -1.75 -40.55
C PHE A 5 -2.32 -2.43 -39.75
N ALA A 6 -3.15 -3.25 -40.40
CA ALA A 6 -4.22 -3.96 -39.73
C ALA A 6 -3.73 -4.98 -38.70
N VAL A 7 -2.53 -5.54 -38.88
CA VAL A 7 -1.92 -6.46 -37.95
C VAL A 7 -1.12 -5.71 -36.86
N MET A 8 -0.48 -4.60 -37.22
CA MET A 8 0.34 -3.80 -36.31
C MET A 8 -0.51 -3.05 -35.26
N LEU A 9 -1.67 -2.53 -35.68
CA LEU A 9 -2.55 -1.73 -34.83
C LEU A 9 -3.01 -2.45 -33.56
N PRO A 10 -3.56 -3.67 -33.62
CA PRO A 10 -3.96 -4.37 -32.40
C PRO A 10 -2.78 -4.70 -31.49
N ALA A 11 -1.62 -5.01 -32.06
CA ALA A 11 -0.41 -5.29 -31.26
C ALA A 11 0.03 -4.06 -30.47
N VAL A 12 0.03 -2.89 -31.09
CA VAL A 12 0.38 -1.63 -30.41
C VAL A 12 -0.61 -1.30 -29.29
N ILE A 13 -1.90 -1.51 -29.55
CA ILE A 13 -2.95 -1.28 -28.53
C ILE A 13 -2.74 -2.20 -27.32
N VAL A 14 -2.45 -3.46 -27.54
CA VAL A 14 -2.21 -4.43 -26.46
C VAL A 14 -0.99 -4.02 -25.63
N ILE A 15 0.09 -3.63 -26.29
CA ILE A 15 1.31 -3.18 -25.58
C ILE A 15 1.03 -1.90 -24.79
N ALA A 16 0.32 -0.94 -25.36
CA ALA A 16 -0.04 0.29 -24.66
C ALA A 16 -0.90 0.02 -23.42
N MET A 17 -1.89 -0.87 -23.55
CA MET A 17 -2.73 -1.29 -22.42
C MET A 17 -1.90 -1.98 -21.33
N LEU A 18 -0.97 -2.83 -21.72
CA LEU A 18 -0.09 -3.52 -20.79
C LEU A 18 0.75 -2.53 -20.00
N ILE A 19 1.34 -1.55 -20.67
CA ILE A 19 2.15 -0.51 -20.03
C ILE A 19 1.31 0.30 -19.03
N LEU A 20 0.09 0.69 -19.42
CA LEU A 20 -0.80 1.43 -18.52
C LEU A 20 -1.16 0.63 -17.26
N VAL A 21 -1.44 -0.65 -17.43
CA VAL A 21 -1.75 -1.54 -16.30
C VAL A 21 -0.56 -1.68 -15.37
N LEU A 22 0.63 -1.92 -15.91
CA LEU A 22 1.86 -2.06 -15.12
C LEU A 22 2.19 -0.76 -14.38
N THR A 23 2.01 0.39 -15.03
CA THR A 23 2.23 1.70 -14.40
C THR A 23 1.26 1.92 -13.23
N ARG A 24 0.01 1.55 -13.39
CA ARG A 24 -0.98 1.64 -12.31
C ARG A 24 -0.63 0.75 -11.13
N LEU A 25 -0.25 -0.49 -11.40
CA LEU A 25 0.16 -1.42 -10.34
C LEU A 25 1.36 -0.89 -9.56
N ALA A 26 2.36 -0.34 -10.26
CA ALA A 26 3.52 0.26 -9.64
C ALA A 26 3.14 1.46 -8.75
N ALA A 27 2.25 2.32 -9.23
CA ALA A 27 1.78 3.48 -8.46
C ALA A 27 1.03 3.06 -7.18
N VAL A 28 0.17 2.04 -7.28
CA VAL A 28 -0.56 1.51 -6.12
C VAL A 28 0.41 0.87 -5.12
N GLN A 29 1.43 0.16 -5.61
CA GLN A 29 2.44 -0.46 -4.75
C GLN A 29 3.21 0.60 -3.94
N VAL A 30 3.64 1.67 -4.59
CA VAL A 30 4.33 2.77 -3.92
C VAL A 30 3.41 3.44 -2.89
N GLY A 31 2.17 3.73 -3.25
CA GLY A 31 1.19 4.31 -2.34
C GLY A 31 0.91 3.43 -1.14
N CYS A 32 0.82 2.12 -1.34
CA CYS A 32 0.61 1.15 -0.28
C CYS A 32 1.79 1.12 0.70
N GLN A 33 3.01 1.16 0.18
CA GLN A 33 4.22 1.18 1.00
C GLN A 33 4.38 2.50 1.75
N ASP A 34 4.04 3.62 1.12
CA ASP A 34 4.06 4.93 1.78
C ASP A 34 3.00 5.01 2.88
N ALA A 35 1.84 4.43 2.65
CA ALA A 35 0.78 4.32 3.66
C ALA A 35 1.27 3.57 4.90
N ALA A 36 1.97 2.46 4.72
CA ALA A 36 2.53 1.69 5.81
C ALA A 36 3.59 2.48 6.59
N ARG A 37 4.44 3.21 5.89
CA ARG A 37 5.48 4.05 6.50
C ARG A 37 4.87 5.20 7.29
N ASP A 38 3.87 5.87 6.76
CA ASP A 38 3.20 6.97 7.44
C ASP A 38 2.47 6.48 8.69
N ALA A 39 1.78 5.35 8.59
CA ALA A 39 1.14 4.70 9.72
C ALA A 39 2.16 4.32 10.80
N ALA A 40 3.33 3.85 10.41
CA ALA A 40 4.41 3.51 11.34
C ALA A 40 4.95 4.75 12.06
N ARG A 41 5.07 5.88 11.37
CA ARG A 41 5.47 7.16 11.98
C ARG A 41 4.45 7.62 13.02
N VAL A 42 3.16 7.53 12.70
CA VAL A 42 2.08 7.87 13.63
C VAL A 42 2.12 6.94 14.84
N ALA A 43 2.30 5.64 14.64
CA ALA A 43 2.44 4.68 15.72
C ALA A 43 3.63 4.99 16.62
N GLN A 44 4.74 5.41 16.04
CA GLN A 44 5.95 5.77 16.79
C GLN A 44 5.74 7.01 17.66
N THR A 45 5.07 8.05 17.13
CA THR A 45 4.75 9.25 17.93
C THR A 45 3.76 8.95 19.04
N LEU A 46 2.79 8.07 18.80
CA LEU A 46 1.81 7.69 19.80
C LEU A 46 2.41 6.79 20.89
N SER A 47 3.37 5.95 20.55
CA SER A 47 4.03 5.09 21.52
C SER A 47 4.89 5.87 22.52
N THR A 48 5.43 7.02 22.09
CA THR A 48 6.17 7.91 23.00
C THR A 48 5.25 8.64 23.98
N ALA A 49 4.01 8.90 23.61
CA ALA A 49 3.12 9.71 24.44
C ALA A 49 2.24 8.88 25.37
N HIS A 50 1.56 7.87 24.87
CA HIS A 50 0.52 7.19 25.64
C HIS A 50 0.39 5.68 25.37
N GLY A 51 1.28 5.11 24.60
CA GLY A 51 1.14 3.74 24.13
C GLY A 51 0.22 3.61 22.92
N VAL A 52 0.36 2.51 22.21
CA VAL A 52 -0.36 2.28 20.95
C VAL A 52 -1.79 1.81 21.19
N ARG A 53 -2.07 1.25 22.34
CA ARG A 53 -3.40 0.71 22.65
C ARG A 53 -4.46 1.80 22.70
N GLY A 54 -5.53 1.60 21.94
CA GLY A 54 -6.67 2.52 21.87
C GLY A 54 -6.53 3.64 20.86
N GLN A 55 -5.42 3.72 20.12
CA GLN A 55 -5.22 4.75 19.11
C GLN A 55 -5.12 4.19 17.69
N ASP A 56 -5.59 2.98 17.50
CA ASP A 56 -5.59 2.29 16.22
C ASP A 56 -6.29 3.09 15.11
N THR A 57 -7.34 3.83 15.47
CA THR A 57 -8.08 4.67 14.53
C THR A 57 -7.21 5.74 13.87
N ARG A 58 -6.27 6.33 14.59
CA ARG A 58 -5.35 7.33 14.04
C ARG A 58 -4.35 6.70 13.08
N ILE A 59 -3.84 5.53 13.42
CA ILE A 59 -2.91 4.78 12.59
C ILE A 59 -3.60 4.34 11.31
N ILE A 60 -4.81 3.81 11.41
CA ILE A 60 -5.61 3.38 10.27
C ILE A 60 -5.96 4.56 9.37
N SER A 61 -6.34 5.72 9.93
CA SER A 61 -6.65 6.89 9.13
C SER A 61 -5.42 7.44 8.41
N ALA A 62 -4.24 7.41 9.03
CA ALA A 62 -3.00 7.81 8.38
C ALA A 62 -2.67 6.89 7.19
N ALA A 63 -2.83 5.59 7.37
CA ALA A 63 -2.62 4.63 6.29
C ALA A 63 -3.61 4.84 5.13
N ARG A 64 -4.87 5.08 5.45
CA ARG A 64 -5.92 5.28 4.44
C ARG A 64 -5.78 6.59 3.66
N ARG A 65 -5.08 7.58 4.17
CA ARG A 65 -4.80 8.81 3.42
C ARG A 65 -4.02 8.53 2.14
N HIS A 66 -3.09 7.59 2.19
CA HIS A 66 -2.24 7.24 1.05
C HIS A 66 -2.77 6.05 0.26
N ALA A 67 -3.34 5.08 0.94
CA ALA A 67 -3.75 3.82 0.35
C ALA A 67 -5.22 3.79 -0.12
N GLY A 68 -6.02 4.74 0.32
CA GLY A 68 -7.45 4.81 -0.01
C GLY A 68 -8.34 4.13 1.03
N THR A 69 -9.65 4.35 0.89
CA THR A 69 -10.67 3.92 1.85
C THR A 69 -10.83 2.41 1.94
N TYR A 70 -10.50 1.71 0.86
CA TYR A 70 -10.66 0.25 0.78
C TYR A 70 -9.45 -0.53 1.26
N ALA A 71 -8.38 0.16 1.66
CA ALA A 71 -7.20 -0.50 2.20
C ALA A 71 -7.49 -1.06 3.59
N SER A 72 -7.07 -2.29 3.82
CA SER A 72 -7.14 -2.92 5.13
C SER A 72 -5.79 -2.78 5.84
N VAL A 73 -5.83 -2.43 7.10
CA VAL A 73 -4.65 -2.21 7.92
C VAL A 73 -4.67 -3.19 9.08
N ALA A 74 -3.64 -3.99 9.19
CA ALA A 74 -3.45 -4.91 10.30
C ALA A 74 -2.29 -4.40 11.17
N ILE A 75 -2.55 -4.22 12.44
CA ILE A 75 -1.56 -3.74 13.40
C ILE A 75 -1.26 -4.89 14.37
N SER A 76 -0.02 -5.32 14.38
CA SER A 76 0.45 -6.32 15.33
C SER A 76 1.51 -5.69 16.23
N GLU A 77 1.36 -5.90 17.52
CA GLU A 77 2.24 -5.34 18.52
C GLU A 77 3.10 -6.43 19.12
N ASP A 78 4.40 -6.25 19.03
CA ASP A 78 5.38 -7.10 19.68
C ASP A 78 6.02 -6.36 20.87
N ALA A 79 6.81 -7.04 21.67
CA ALA A 79 7.45 -6.46 22.87
C ALA A 79 8.37 -5.27 22.54
N GLN A 80 8.99 -5.28 21.37
CA GLN A 80 9.98 -4.27 20.97
C GLN A 80 9.56 -3.39 19.80
N ALA A 81 8.59 -3.84 18.99
CA ALA A 81 8.20 -3.14 17.78
C ALA A 81 6.72 -3.31 17.49
N VAL A 82 6.19 -2.37 16.74
CA VAL A 82 4.83 -2.44 16.19
C VAL A 82 4.97 -2.71 14.70
N ARG A 83 4.37 -3.78 14.22
CA ARG A 83 4.33 -4.12 12.81
C ARG A 83 3.01 -3.66 12.22
N ILE A 84 3.08 -2.96 11.11
CA ILE A 84 1.92 -2.47 10.38
C ILE A 84 1.92 -3.10 9.01
N ASP A 85 0.89 -3.86 8.71
CA ASP A 85 0.66 -4.46 7.40
C ASP A 85 -0.53 -3.77 6.74
N VAL A 86 -0.31 -3.18 5.57
CA VAL A 86 -1.35 -2.54 4.79
C VAL A 86 -1.60 -3.37 3.55
N THR A 87 -2.85 -3.76 3.34
CA THR A 87 -3.28 -4.47 2.15
C THR A 87 -4.09 -3.52 1.29
N CYS A 88 -3.61 -3.24 0.08
CA CYS A 88 -4.25 -2.33 -0.85
C CYS A 88 -4.85 -3.13 -2.00
N PRO A 89 -6.17 -3.00 -2.27
CA PRO A 89 -6.75 -3.60 -3.45
C PRO A 89 -6.23 -2.89 -4.70
N ALA A 90 -6.01 -3.66 -5.77
CA ALA A 90 -5.47 -3.12 -7.03
C ALA A 90 -6.44 -2.22 -7.80
N GLY A 91 -7.56 -1.87 -7.20
CA GLY A 91 -8.53 -0.92 -7.71
C GLY A 91 -9.50 -1.50 -8.74
N PRO A 92 -10.62 -0.80 -8.96
CA PRO A 92 -11.56 -1.17 -10.01
C PRO A 92 -10.95 -0.84 -11.37
N GLY A 93 -10.61 -1.84 -12.13
CA GLY A 93 -10.09 -1.71 -13.47
C GLY A 93 -10.50 -2.91 -14.30
N PRO A 94 -10.09 -2.99 -15.55
CA PRO A 94 -10.36 -4.18 -16.36
C PRO A 94 -9.75 -5.45 -15.76
N LEU A 95 -8.99 -5.32 -14.69
CA LEU A 95 -8.33 -6.41 -13.97
C LEU A 95 -9.08 -6.88 -12.72
N HIS A 96 -10.31 -6.47 -12.50
CA HIS A 96 -11.05 -6.99 -11.35
C HIS A 96 -11.32 -8.51 -11.46
N ILE A 97 -11.03 -9.08 -12.61
CA ILE A 97 -11.02 -10.53 -12.84
C ILE A 97 -9.90 -11.21 -12.03
N PHE A 98 -8.81 -10.49 -11.78
CA PHE A 98 -7.71 -10.97 -10.93
C PHE A 98 -7.77 -10.26 -9.59
N PRO A 99 -8.04 -10.97 -8.49
CA PRO A 99 -7.98 -10.37 -7.17
C PRO A 99 -6.51 -10.10 -6.82
N ALA A 100 -5.96 -9.03 -7.37
CA ALA A 100 -4.62 -8.59 -7.05
C ALA A 100 -4.68 -7.66 -5.85
N SER A 101 -4.14 -8.10 -4.74
CA SER A 101 -3.92 -7.28 -3.55
C SER A 101 -2.43 -7.01 -3.40
N LEU A 102 -2.09 -5.77 -3.15
CA LEU A 102 -0.71 -5.37 -2.90
C LEU A 102 -0.52 -5.15 -1.40
N HIS A 103 0.64 -5.55 -0.91
CA HIS A 103 0.94 -5.48 0.51
C HIS A 103 2.08 -4.50 0.75
N GLY A 104 1.87 -3.59 1.71
CA GLY A 104 2.92 -2.77 2.27
C GLY A 104 3.12 -3.11 3.73
N HIS A 105 4.34 -3.12 4.20
CA HIS A 105 4.63 -3.36 5.60
C HIS A 105 5.69 -2.40 6.12
N ALA A 106 5.57 -2.05 7.38
CA ALA A 106 6.52 -1.20 8.06
C ALA A 106 6.59 -1.57 9.53
N TYR A 107 7.73 -1.29 10.13
CA TYR A 107 7.97 -1.53 11.55
C TYR A 107 8.20 -0.19 12.23
N ALA A 108 7.56 -0.01 13.40
CA ALA A 108 7.84 1.11 14.29
C ALA A 108 8.48 0.56 15.56
N VAL A 109 9.68 1.01 15.87
CA VAL A 109 10.36 0.61 17.09
C VAL A 109 9.76 1.37 18.27
N LYS A 110 9.44 0.69 19.36
CA LYS A 110 8.92 1.35 20.55
C LYS A 110 10.01 2.19 21.18
N ALA A 111 9.66 3.45 21.48
CA ALA A 111 10.57 4.35 22.17
C ALA A 111 10.76 3.90 23.63
N GLY A 112 12.00 3.81 24.05
CA GLY A 112 12.35 3.36 25.39
C GLY A 112 13.25 2.13 25.43
N ASP A 113 13.17 1.25 24.43
CA ASP A 113 14.01 0.07 24.34
C ASP A 113 15.31 0.27 23.58
N SER A 114 15.48 1.43 22.94
CA SER A 114 16.61 1.72 22.08
C SER A 114 17.87 2.19 22.82
N TYR A 115 17.85 2.31 24.14
CA TYR A 115 18.96 2.82 24.92
C TYR A 115 19.62 1.79 25.85
N GLU A 116 19.27 0.55 25.68
CA GLU A 116 19.90 -0.53 26.43
C GLU A 116 20.93 -1.31 25.62
#